data_4b3ae4d3944acd23eb85fa62c0765d6b
#
_entry.id   4b3ae4d3944acd23eb85fa62c0765d6b
#
_cell.length_a   1.000
_cell.length_b   1.000
_cell.length_c   1.000
_cell.angle_alpha   90.00
_cell.angle_beta   90.00
_cell.angle_gamma   90.00
#
_symmetry.space_group_name_H-M   'P 1'
#
loop_
_entity.id
_entity.type
_entity.pdbx_description
1 polymer ?
#
loop_
_entity_poly.entity_id
_entity_poly.type
_entity_poly.pdbx_seq_one_letter_code
_entity_poly.pdbx_strand_id
1 'polypeptide(L)'
;MLVVEDDGPLAAALGAFAQLRADNVRVVSTKRDARRVLAGGGIEVAFIDLALPDGSGLDLLPALWGQAAMPRVIVISGSATPEIAFRLAQNGVRTFVAKPVGFADLERAWREAVDAVPDVRPLVRASVGMVTLSQMEENVRASMTEEALARARHNRRGASRLLGVSRQVLQYILRRNGSRSSSAQE
;
A
#
# COMPACT_ATOMS: atom_id res chain seq x y z
N MET A 1 4.58 -11.19 1.94
CA MET A 1 3.17 -10.79 2.21
C MET A 1 2.81 -10.99 3.68
N LEU A 2 1.81 -10.27 4.17
CA LEU A 2 1.26 -10.40 5.53
C LEU A 2 -0.23 -10.74 5.46
N VAL A 3 -0.67 -11.70 6.26
CA VAL A 3 -2.08 -12.03 6.50
C VAL A 3 -2.35 -11.85 8.00
N VAL A 4 -3.36 -11.04 8.34
CA VAL A 4 -3.79 -10.79 9.71
C VAL A 4 -5.26 -11.20 9.82
N GLU A 5 -5.50 -12.37 10.42
CA GLU A 5 -6.82 -13.01 10.51
C GLU A 5 -6.81 -13.98 11.69
N ASP A 6 -7.78 -13.90 12.58
CA ASP A 6 -7.88 -14.76 13.77
C ASP A 6 -8.74 -16.00 13.55
N ASP A 7 -9.62 -16.01 12.56
CA ASP A 7 -10.35 -17.22 12.16
C ASP A 7 -9.41 -18.22 11.47
N GLY A 8 -9.13 -19.33 12.12
CA GLY A 8 -8.15 -20.31 11.66
C GLY A 8 -8.40 -20.85 10.26
N PRO A 9 -9.61 -21.30 9.91
CA PRO A 9 -9.96 -21.72 8.55
C PRO A 9 -9.74 -20.64 7.50
N LEU A 10 -10.17 -19.41 7.76
CA LEU A 10 -10.00 -18.30 6.82
C LEU A 10 -8.53 -17.88 6.71
N ALA A 11 -7.81 -17.82 7.83
CA ALA A 11 -6.37 -17.55 7.87
C ALA A 11 -5.57 -18.57 7.02
N ALA A 12 -5.93 -19.85 7.10
CA ALA A 12 -5.32 -20.90 6.29
C ALA A 12 -5.63 -20.71 4.79
N ALA A 13 -6.88 -20.40 4.45
CA ALA A 13 -7.29 -20.15 3.06
C ALA A 13 -6.57 -18.91 2.47
N LEU A 14 -6.51 -17.81 3.23
CA LEU A 14 -5.78 -16.59 2.83
C LEU A 14 -4.27 -16.86 2.71
N GLY A 15 -3.71 -17.62 3.64
CA GLY A 15 -2.31 -18.04 3.59
C GLY A 15 -1.99 -18.84 2.33
N ALA A 16 -2.82 -19.83 2.01
CA ALA A 16 -2.67 -20.64 0.79
C ALA A 16 -2.80 -19.77 -0.48
N PHE A 17 -3.79 -18.87 -0.53
CA PHE A 17 -3.96 -17.92 -1.63
C PHE A 17 -2.73 -17.02 -1.81
N ALA A 18 -2.16 -16.55 -0.70
CA ALA A 18 -0.97 -15.71 -0.69
C ALA A 18 0.29 -16.47 -1.14
N GLN A 19 0.46 -17.72 -0.72
CA GLN A 19 1.60 -18.59 -1.09
C GLN A 19 1.67 -18.89 -2.59
N LEU A 20 0.55 -18.89 -3.30
CA LEU A 20 0.53 -18.99 -4.76
C LEU A 20 1.12 -17.75 -5.46
N ARG A 21 1.34 -16.65 -4.73
CA ARG A 21 1.71 -15.33 -5.27
C ARG A 21 2.99 -14.73 -4.68
N ALA A 22 3.49 -15.32 -3.61
CA ALA A 22 4.70 -14.82 -2.95
C ALA A 22 5.41 -15.95 -2.17
N ASP A 23 6.74 -15.96 -2.27
CA ASP A 23 7.58 -16.93 -1.56
C ASP A 23 7.60 -16.72 -0.04
N ASN A 24 7.34 -15.48 0.41
CA ASN A 24 7.40 -15.09 1.82
C ASN A 24 6.03 -14.62 2.30
N VAL A 25 5.32 -15.50 3.01
CA VAL A 25 4.01 -15.21 3.60
C VAL A 25 4.10 -15.35 5.12
N ARG A 26 3.63 -14.33 5.83
CA ARG A 26 3.45 -14.35 7.28
C ARG A 26 1.97 -14.31 7.59
N VAL A 27 1.49 -15.29 8.36
CA VAL A 27 0.11 -15.36 8.85
C VAL A 27 0.15 -15.15 10.35
N VAL A 28 -0.61 -14.22 10.86
CA VAL A 28 -0.71 -13.87 12.27
C VAL A 28 -2.17 -13.61 12.64
N SER A 29 -2.52 -13.83 13.92
CA SER A 29 -3.90 -13.73 14.41
C SER A 29 -4.17 -12.51 15.28
N THR A 30 -3.17 -11.66 15.53
CA THR A 30 -3.30 -10.48 16.41
C THR A 30 -2.65 -9.24 15.81
N LYS A 31 -3.15 -8.06 16.18
CA LYS A 31 -2.50 -6.78 15.86
C LYS A 31 -1.08 -6.71 16.41
N ARG A 32 -0.89 -7.21 17.61
CA ARG A 32 0.43 -7.20 18.27
C ARG A 32 1.47 -7.96 17.46
N ASP A 33 1.13 -9.14 16.95
CA ASP A 33 2.06 -9.92 16.15
C ASP A 33 2.24 -9.32 14.75
N ALA A 34 1.15 -8.76 14.17
CA ALA A 34 1.24 -8.00 12.92
C ALA A 34 2.23 -6.83 13.04
N ARG A 35 2.18 -6.05 14.12
CA ARG A 35 3.14 -4.96 14.36
C ARG A 35 4.58 -5.43 14.45
N ARG A 36 4.84 -6.60 15.06
CA ARG A 36 6.19 -7.19 15.08
C ARG A 36 6.69 -7.54 13.68
N VAL A 37 5.82 -8.11 12.84
CA VAL A 37 6.15 -8.42 11.44
C VAL A 37 6.42 -7.14 10.66
N LEU A 38 5.57 -6.11 10.83
CA LEU A 38 5.71 -4.82 10.16
C LEU A 38 7.00 -4.08 10.58
N ALA A 39 7.43 -4.22 11.82
CA ALA A 39 8.69 -3.64 12.29
C ALA A 39 9.93 -4.17 11.52
N GLY A 40 9.85 -5.38 10.98
CA GLY A 40 10.88 -5.96 10.12
C GLY A 40 10.88 -5.44 8.68
N GLY A 41 9.85 -4.73 8.28
CA GLY A 41 9.70 -4.16 6.94
C GLY A 41 9.49 -5.20 5.83
N GLY A 42 9.47 -4.71 4.59
CA GLY A 42 9.45 -5.56 3.39
C GLY A 42 8.09 -6.20 3.08
N ILE A 43 7.00 -5.68 3.63
CA ILE A 43 5.64 -6.10 3.29
C ILE A 43 5.17 -5.35 2.04
N GLU A 44 4.84 -6.08 0.99
CA GLU A 44 4.35 -5.52 -0.28
C GLU A 44 2.83 -5.58 -0.40
N VAL A 45 2.22 -6.63 0.17
CA VAL A 45 0.76 -6.82 0.19
C VAL A 45 0.35 -7.30 1.58
N ALA A 46 -0.73 -6.77 2.12
CA ALA A 46 -1.33 -7.17 3.38
C ALA A 46 -2.83 -7.45 3.24
N PHE A 47 -3.26 -8.63 3.72
CA PHE A 47 -4.66 -8.92 4.01
C PHE A 47 -4.91 -8.65 5.49
N ILE A 48 -5.96 -7.90 5.81
CA ILE A 48 -6.23 -7.46 7.18
C ILE A 48 -7.70 -7.63 7.52
N ASP A 49 -7.97 -8.48 8.52
CA ASP A 49 -9.28 -8.46 9.17
C ASP A 49 -9.41 -7.22 10.06
N LEU A 50 -10.59 -6.64 10.08
CA LEU A 50 -10.94 -5.51 10.96
C LEU A 50 -11.29 -5.97 12.38
N ALA A 51 -11.81 -7.18 12.56
CA ALA A 51 -12.25 -7.70 13.84
C ALA A 51 -11.22 -8.68 14.40
N LEU A 52 -10.21 -8.16 15.08
CA LEU A 52 -9.16 -8.98 15.71
C LEU A 52 -9.37 -9.07 17.21
N PRO A 53 -8.87 -10.15 17.89
CA PRO A 53 -9.10 -10.37 19.32
C PRO A 53 -8.52 -9.28 20.22
N ASP A 54 -7.50 -8.56 19.74
CA ASP A 54 -6.84 -7.46 20.45
C ASP A 54 -7.22 -6.07 19.90
N GLY A 55 -8.33 -5.96 19.13
CA GLY A 55 -8.97 -4.74 18.69
C GLY A 55 -9.06 -4.59 17.17
N SER A 56 -9.30 -3.36 16.67
CA SER A 56 -9.54 -3.13 15.25
C SER A 56 -8.28 -3.27 14.39
N GLY A 57 -8.36 -4.01 13.27
CA GLY A 57 -7.32 -4.06 12.25
C GLY A 57 -7.01 -2.71 11.60
N LEU A 58 -7.96 -1.73 11.65
CA LEU A 58 -7.71 -0.35 11.20
C LEU A 58 -6.51 0.29 11.91
N ASP A 59 -6.23 -0.10 13.16
CA ASP A 59 -5.11 0.43 13.94
C ASP A 59 -3.72 0.01 13.37
N LEU A 60 -3.69 -0.88 12.39
CA LEU A 60 -2.47 -1.28 11.69
C LEU A 60 -2.14 -0.36 10.51
N LEU A 61 -3.12 0.39 9.98
CA LEU A 61 -2.93 1.22 8.80
C LEU A 61 -1.79 2.24 8.94
N PRO A 62 -1.63 2.98 10.07
CA PRO A 62 -0.50 3.89 10.22
C PRO A 62 0.86 3.18 10.14
N ALA A 63 0.97 1.96 10.68
CA ALA A 63 2.21 1.19 10.62
C ALA A 63 2.48 0.62 9.21
N LEU A 64 1.43 0.35 8.44
CA LEU A 64 1.53 -0.06 7.04
C LEU A 64 1.95 1.10 6.14
N TRP A 65 1.34 2.27 6.34
CA TRP A 65 1.70 3.47 5.57
C TRP A 65 3.09 4.02 5.93
N GLY A 66 3.57 3.73 7.14
CA GLY A 66 4.93 4.06 7.57
C GLY A 66 6.03 3.14 7.02
N GLN A 67 5.71 2.12 6.20
CA GLN A 67 6.72 1.30 5.53
C GLN A 67 7.47 2.12 4.48
N ALA A 68 8.76 1.81 4.29
CA ALA A 68 9.59 2.46 3.27
C ALA A 68 8.99 2.36 1.85
N ALA A 69 8.34 1.23 1.53
CA ALA A 69 7.50 1.06 0.35
C ALA A 69 6.07 0.79 0.82
N MET A 70 5.13 1.63 0.40
CA MET A 70 3.73 1.51 0.82
C MET A 70 3.12 0.18 0.34
N PRO A 71 2.67 -0.69 1.26
CA PRO A 71 2.06 -1.96 0.87
C PRO A 71 0.66 -1.75 0.28
N ARG A 72 0.26 -2.66 -0.58
CA ARG A 72 -1.13 -2.77 -1.02
C ARG A 72 -1.93 -3.47 0.06
N VAL A 73 -3.02 -2.87 0.48
CA VAL A 73 -3.86 -3.39 1.57
C VAL A 73 -5.19 -3.84 1.03
N ILE A 74 -5.54 -5.09 1.34
CA ILE A 74 -6.85 -5.70 1.10
C ILE A 74 -7.47 -5.93 2.47
N VAL A 75 -8.56 -5.22 2.74
CA VAL A 75 -9.28 -5.36 4.00
C VAL A 75 -10.35 -6.43 3.86
N ILE A 76 -10.47 -7.27 4.87
CA ILE A 76 -11.50 -8.31 4.98
C ILE A 76 -12.34 -8.01 6.22
N SER A 77 -13.66 -8.06 6.12
CA SER A 77 -14.51 -7.82 7.30
C SER A 77 -15.89 -8.43 7.17
N GLY A 78 -16.44 -8.90 8.30
CA GLY A 78 -17.83 -9.32 8.43
C GLY A 78 -18.81 -8.15 8.54
N SER A 79 -18.34 -6.94 8.77
CA SER A 79 -19.16 -5.74 8.95
C SER A 79 -18.81 -4.69 7.90
N ALA A 80 -19.61 -4.63 6.84
CA ALA A 80 -19.49 -3.63 5.78
C ALA A 80 -20.48 -2.49 6.03
N THR A 81 -20.23 -1.62 7.03
CA THR A 81 -21.04 -0.42 7.18
C THR A 81 -20.52 0.73 6.32
N PRO A 82 -21.38 1.68 5.90
CA PRO A 82 -20.94 2.87 5.17
C PRO A 82 -19.83 3.65 5.90
N GLU A 83 -19.90 3.70 7.24
CA GLU A 83 -18.91 4.39 8.08
C GLU A 83 -17.55 3.71 8.00
N ILE A 84 -17.52 2.38 8.02
CA ILE A 84 -16.28 1.61 7.87
C ILE A 84 -15.70 1.82 6.47
N ALA A 85 -16.54 1.71 5.43
CA ALA A 85 -16.13 1.93 4.05
C ALA A 85 -15.54 3.36 3.86
N PHE A 86 -16.19 4.37 4.44
CA PHE A 86 -15.71 5.75 4.40
C PHE A 86 -14.38 5.91 5.11
N ARG A 87 -14.23 5.35 6.33
CA ARG A 87 -12.95 5.37 7.06
C ARG A 87 -11.83 4.66 6.30
N LEU A 88 -12.11 3.53 5.66
CA LEU A 88 -11.13 2.82 4.83
C LEU A 88 -10.67 3.69 3.66
N ALA A 89 -11.62 4.31 2.95
CA ALA A 89 -11.33 5.20 1.84
C ALA A 89 -10.49 6.42 2.26
N GLN A 90 -10.83 7.07 3.40
CA GLN A 90 -10.05 8.17 3.96
C GLN A 90 -8.62 7.77 4.33
N ASN A 91 -8.41 6.50 4.70
CA ASN A 91 -7.09 5.96 5.03
C ASN A 91 -6.38 5.35 3.81
N GLY A 92 -6.86 5.60 2.59
CA GLY A 92 -6.20 5.15 1.36
C GLY A 92 -6.35 3.65 1.05
N VAL A 93 -7.21 2.92 1.78
CA VAL A 93 -7.56 1.54 1.48
C VAL A 93 -8.48 1.52 0.27
N ARG A 94 -8.11 0.80 -0.76
CA ARG A 94 -8.81 0.79 -2.05
C ARG A 94 -9.66 -0.45 -2.26
N THR A 95 -9.35 -1.52 -1.54
CA THR A 95 -9.99 -2.82 -1.77
C THR A 95 -10.48 -3.40 -0.46
N PHE A 96 -11.74 -3.80 -0.49
CA PHE A 96 -12.47 -4.37 0.63
C PHE A 96 -13.19 -5.65 0.17
N VAL A 97 -13.17 -6.68 1.02
CA VAL A 97 -13.89 -7.95 0.82
C VAL A 97 -14.77 -8.22 2.02
N ALA A 98 -16.08 -8.39 1.77
CA ALA A 98 -17.02 -8.77 2.81
C ALA A 98 -16.92 -10.28 3.10
N LYS A 99 -16.99 -10.67 4.39
CA LYS A 99 -17.16 -12.07 4.79
C LYS A 99 -18.63 -12.50 4.55
N PRO A 100 -18.92 -13.72 4.10
CA PRO A 100 -17.99 -14.83 3.86
C PRO A 100 -17.17 -14.64 2.57
N VAL A 101 -15.88 -15.00 2.62
CA VAL A 101 -14.91 -14.78 1.55
C VAL A 101 -14.84 -16.00 0.64
N GLY A 102 -15.18 -15.81 -0.64
CA GLY A 102 -14.99 -16.82 -1.68
C GLY A 102 -13.68 -16.62 -2.45
N PHE A 103 -13.22 -17.69 -3.14
CA PHE A 103 -12.03 -17.60 -3.97
C PHE A 103 -12.14 -16.53 -5.08
N ALA A 104 -13.32 -16.41 -5.69
CA ALA A 104 -13.58 -15.40 -6.72
C ALA A 104 -13.48 -13.96 -6.17
N ASP A 105 -13.86 -13.75 -4.91
CA ASP A 105 -13.74 -12.45 -4.24
C ASP A 105 -12.29 -12.09 -4.00
N LEU A 106 -11.46 -13.06 -3.58
CA LEU A 106 -10.03 -12.86 -3.40
C LEU A 106 -9.33 -12.56 -4.73
N GLU A 107 -9.68 -13.26 -5.81
CA GLU A 107 -9.15 -12.98 -7.15
C GLU A 107 -9.52 -11.59 -7.65
N ARG A 108 -10.77 -11.17 -7.42
CA ARG A 108 -11.20 -9.81 -7.76
C ARG A 108 -10.43 -8.77 -6.95
N ALA A 109 -10.38 -8.96 -5.62
CA ALA A 109 -9.70 -8.06 -4.71
C ALA A 109 -8.19 -7.94 -5.03
N TRP A 110 -7.56 -9.06 -5.37
CA TRP A 110 -6.17 -9.07 -5.80
C TRP A 110 -5.96 -8.22 -7.05
N ARG A 111 -6.75 -8.45 -8.09
CA ARG A 111 -6.65 -7.68 -9.34
C ARG A 111 -6.83 -6.19 -9.10
N GLU A 112 -7.81 -5.81 -8.28
CA GLU A 112 -8.07 -4.40 -7.95
C GLU A 112 -6.95 -3.76 -7.14
N ALA A 113 -6.39 -4.48 -6.15
CA ALA A 113 -5.38 -3.93 -5.26
C ALA A 113 -3.97 -3.96 -5.86
N VAL A 114 -3.64 -5.02 -6.62
CA VAL A 114 -2.25 -5.33 -7.01
C VAL A 114 -2.02 -5.13 -8.49
N ASP A 115 -2.91 -5.64 -9.35
CA ASP A 115 -2.69 -5.67 -10.79
C ASP A 115 -3.27 -4.45 -11.51
N ALA A 116 -4.33 -3.83 -10.97
CA ALA A 116 -4.95 -2.68 -11.60
C ALA A 116 -4.11 -1.41 -11.47
N VAL A 117 -3.99 -0.69 -12.56
CA VAL A 117 -3.41 0.66 -12.54
C VAL A 117 -4.37 1.60 -11.80
N PRO A 118 -3.89 2.34 -10.80
CA PRO A 118 -4.73 3.29 -10.07
C PRO A 118 -5.32 4.37 -10.98
N ASP A 119 -6.63 4.61 -10.87
CA ASP A 119 -7.25 5.76 -11.52
C ASP A 119 -6.93 7.04 -10.71
N VAL A 120 -6.05 7.85 -11.24
CA VAL A 120 -5.65 9.13 -10.62
C VAL A 120 -6.55 10.31 -11.00
N ARG A 121 -7.48 10.11 -11.95
CA ARG A 121 -8.34 11.20 -12.47
C ARG A 121 -9.19 11.88 -11.37
N PRO A 122 -9.78 11.16 -10.40
CA PRO A 122 -10.54 11.83 -9.33
C PRO A 122 -9.67 12.78 -8.51
N LEU A 123 -8.44 12.38 -8.17
CA LEU A 123 -7.50 13.21 -7.44
C LEU A 123 -7.11 14.44 -8.25
N VAL A 124 -6.76 14.25 -9.53
CA VAL A 124 -6.38 15.36 -10.42
C VAL A 124 -7.52 16.36 -10.57
N ARG A 125 -8.76 15.89 -10.79
CA ARG A 125 -9.95 16.76 -10.89
C ARG A 125 -10.19 17.57 -9.61
N ALA A 126 -10.08 16.94 -8.45
CA ALA A 126 -10.26 17.62 -7.16
C ALA A 126 -9.16 18.66 -6.88
N SER A 127 -8.01 18.55 -7.51
CA SER A 127 -6.88 19.45 -7.31
C SER A 127 -6.92 20.71 -8.19
N VAL A 128 -7.83 20.75 -9.17
CA VAL A 128 -7.97 21.92 -10.07
C VAL A 128 -8.40 23.16 -9.26
N GLY A 129 -7.64 24.23 -9.35
CA GLY A 129 -7.85 25.47 -8.58
C GLY A 129 -7.27 25.46 -7.16
N MET A 130 -6.78 24.31 -6.67
CA MET A 130 -6.13 24.20 -5.36
C MET A 130 -4.60 24.24 -5.46
N VAL A 131 -4.06 23.65 -6.53
CA VAL A 131 -2.62 23.64 -6.82
C VAL A 131 -2.39 23.97 -8.29
N THR A 132 -1.21 24.51 -8.62
CA THR A 132 -0.83 24.74 -10.01
C THR A 132 -0.44 23.44 -10.70
N LEU A 133 -0.50 23.41 -12.02
CA LEU A 133 -0.06 22.25 -12.80
C LEU A 133 1.40 21.86 -12.47
N SER A 134 2.28 22.86 -12.38
CA SER A 134 3.69 22.62 -12.04
C SER A 134 3.88 22.01 -10.65
N GLN A 135 3.11 22.45 -9.65
CA GLN A 135 3.12 21.87 -8.31
C GLN A 135 2.62 20.43 -8.33
N MET A 136 1.55 20.14 -9.06
CA MET A 136 1.02 18.79 -9.19
C MET A 136 2.04 17.86 -9.87
N GLU A 137 2.62 18.27 -11.00
CA GLU A 137 3.66 17.48 -11.69
C GLU A 137 4.87 17.20 -10.80
N GLU A 138 5.28 18.19 -10.02
CA GLU A 138 6.42 18.06 -9.11
C GLU A 138 6.11 17.08 -7.99
N ASN A 139 4.94 17.20 -7.34
CA ASN A 139 4.50 16.31 -6.27
C ASN A 139 4.40 14.85 -6.77
N VAL A 140 3.78 14.63 -7.93
CA VAL A 140 3.66 13.30 -8.54
C VAL A 140 5.04 12.73 -8.83
N ARG A 141 5.92 13.52 -9.43
CA ARG A 141 7.29 13.10 -9.79
C ARG A 141 8.11 12.75 -8.55
N ALA A 142 8.04 13.58 -7.51
CA ALA A 142 8.74 13.34 -6.26
C ALA A 142 8.25 12.05 -5.59
N SER A 143 6.94 11.90 -5.40
CA SER A 143 6.34 10.73 -4.76
C SER A 143 6.61 9.44 -5.54
N MET A 144 6.50 9.45 -6.87
CA MET A 144 6.81 8.29 -7.69
C MET A 144 8.30 7.90 -7.61
N THR A 145 9.19 8.89 -7.54
CA THR A 145 10.64 8.64 -7.46
C THR A 145 11.00 8.04 -6.10
N GLU A 146 10.46 8.59 -5.02
CA GLU A 146 10.67 8.11 -3.67
C GLU A 146 10.18 6.66 -3.50
N GLU A 147 8.96 6.39 -3.93
CA GLU A 147 8.37 5.05 -3.87
C GLU A 147 9.15 4.04 -4.73
N ALA A 148 9.60 4.43 -5.92
CA ALA A 148 10.40 3.55 -6.77
C ALA A 148 11.77 3.24 -6.14
N LEU A 149 12.39 4.19 -5.47
CA LEU A 149 13.64 3.96 -4.73
C LEU A 149 13.42 3.04 -3.54
N ALA A 150 12.35 3.25 -2.78
CA ALA A 150 12.00 2.42 -1.65
C ALA A 150 11.76 0.96 -2.07
N ARG A 151 10.95 0.72 -3.09
CA ARG A 151 10.70 -0.64 -3.65
C ARG A 151 11.95 -1.29 -4.22
N ALA A 152 12.83 -0.50 -4.83
CA ALA A 152 14.11 -0.98 -5.35
C ALA A 152 15.19 -1.11 -4.27
N ARG A 153 14.87 -0.94 -2.98
CA ARG A 153 15.83 -0.91 -1.86
C ARG A 153 17.00 0.02 -2.15
N HIS A 154 16.67 1.24 -2.60
CA HIS A 154 17.62 2.29 -3.02
C HIS A 154 18.53 1.93 -4.20
N ASN A 155 18.28 0.82 -4.88
CA ASN A 155 18.99 0.46 -6.11
C ASN A 155 18.48 1.32 -7.28
N ARG A 156 19.30 2.29 -7.71
CA ARG A 156 18.96 3.23 -8.80
C ARG A 156 18.64 2.55 -10.13
N ARG A 157 19.25 1.40 -10.42
CA ARG A 157 18.94 0.61 -11.64
C ARG A 157 17.54 -0.03 -11.54
N GLY A 158 17.18 -0.54 -10.37
CA GLY A 158 15.85 -1.05 -10.09
C GLY A 158 14.79 0.06 -10.18
N ALA A 159 15.03 1.18 -9.50
CA ALA A 159 14.12 2.32 -9.49
C ALA A 159 13.89 2.91 -10.90
N SER A 160 14.94 3.06 -11.72
CA SER A 160 14.79 3.57 -13.09
C SER A 160 13.93 2.64 -13.97
N ARG A 161 14.02 1.32 -13.76
CA ARG A 161 13.15 0.35 -14.45
C ARG A 161 11.69 0.45 -14.00
N LEU A 162 11.46 0.60 -12.69
CA LEU A 162 10.10 0.77 -12.15
C LEU A 162 9.43 2.05 -12.67
N LEU A 163 10.21 3.11 -12.87
CA LEU A 163 9.72 4.40 -13.40
C LEU A 163 9.64 4.43 -14.92
N GLY A 164 10.15 3.43 -15.64
CA GLY A 164 10.23 3.47 -17.09
C GLY A 164 11.13 4.57 -17.67
N VAL A 165 12.16 5.00 -16.90
CA VAL A 165 13.09 6.07 -17.31
C VAL A 165 14.53 5.57 -17.39
N SER A 166 15.38 6.30 -18.13
CA SER A 166 16.82 6.02 -18.12
C SER A 166 17.46 6.37 -16.78
N ARG A 167 18.63 5.76 -16.48
CA ARG A 167 19.40 6.10 -15.27
C ARG A 167 19.79 7.58 -15.22
N GLN A 168 20.10 8.16 -16.37
CA GLN A 168 20.47 9.57 -16.48
C GLN A 168 19.31 10.47 -16.10
N VAL A 169 18.09 10.15 -16.58
CA VAL A 169 16.87 10.89 -16.22
C VAL A 169 16.58 10.75 -14.73
N LEU A 170 16.68 9.56 -14.15
CA LEU A 170 16.50 9.38 -12.71
C LEU A 170 17.53 10.20 -11.91
N GLN A 171 18.80 10.19 -12.33
CA GLN A 171 19.84 10.96 -11.67
C GLN A 171 19.59 12.48 -11.75
N TYR A 172 19.09 12.96 -12.86
CA TYR A 172 18.67 14.35 -13.03
C TYR A 172 17.53 14.71 -12.06
N ILE A 173 16.48 13.88 -11.99
CA ILE A 173 15.36 14.07 -11.08
C ILE A 173 15.85 14.14 -9.62
N LEU A 174 16.71 13.22 -9.21
CA LEU A 174 17.24 13.18 -7.83
C LEU A 174 18.07 14.42 -7.48
N ARG A 175 18.88 14.92 -8.40
CA ARG A 175 19.64 16.16 -8.19
C ARG A 175 18.73 17.37 -8.00
N ARG A 176 17.69 17.47 -8.83
CA ARG A 176 16.72 18.56 -8.77
C ARG A 176 15.89 18.55 -7.48
N ASN A 177 15.51 17.36 -6.98
CA ASN A 177 14.79 17.22 -5.72
C ASN A 177 15.69 17.52 -4.50
N GLY A 178 16.96 17.12 -4.54
CA GLY A 178 17.93 17.35 -3.46
C GLY A 178 18.34 18.82 -3.29
N SER A 179 18.41 19.59 -4.35
CA SER A 179 18.75 21.02 -4.29
C SER A 179 17.64 21.90 -3.68
N ARG A 180 16.39 21.42 -3.60
CA ARG A 180 15.25 22.16 -3.04
C ARG A 180 15.00 21.89 -1.55
N SER A 181 15.39 20.73 -1.06
CA SER A 181 15.32 20.45 0.38
C SER A 181 16.28 21.34 1.20
N SER A 182 17.34 21.87 0.56
CA SER A 182 18.29 22.82 1.18
C SER A 182 17.79 24.28 1.22
N SER A 183 16.88 24.65 0.32
CA SER A 183 16.40 26.03 0.23
C SER A 183 15.09 26.31 0.98
N ALA A 184 14.53 25.32 1.66
CA ALA A 184 13.32 25.44 2.50
C ALA A 184 13.64 25.52 4.01
N GLN A 185 14.92 25.60 4.38
CA GLN A 185 15.40 25.71 5.78
C GLN A 185 16.14 27.02 6.06
N GLU A 186 16.04 28.03 5.16
CA GLU A 186 16.50 29.40 5.44
C GLU A 186 15.34 30.36 5.67
#